data_46d1101ba917f8d851c916081d8ce0cf
#
_entry.id   46d1101ba917f8d851c916081d8ce0cf
#
_cell.length_a   1.000
_cell.length_b   1.000
_cell.length_c   1.000
_cell.angle_alpha   90.00
_cell.angle_beta   90.00
_cell.angle_gamma   90.00
#
_symmetry.space_group_name_H-M   'P 1'
#
loop_
_entity.id
_entity.type
_entity.pdbx_description
1 polymer ?
#
loop_
_entity_poly.entity_id
_entity_poly.type
_entity_poly.pdbx_seq_one_letter_code
_entity_poly.pdbx_strand_id
1 'polypeptide(L)'
;MKKISVLLLIVSFFISSLAIASEVNIFSARHYDSDIQLYKKFTAKTGIKVNVVSGKDKVLQKRIAEEGTDCVGDLYITADAGRLGAFQAKGMLQKAGWSKAVKDSVPYNFRSDYWTGIAKRARIIYYSPERVSANELNGMTYEGLADSKWKGRLVIRKSNNIYNQSLVASLVKNNGKKATAAWAKAVVGNMARTPKGNDRAQILAVAAGEADIAVANTYYHALMLSGKKGVEQQAAAKKVIPFFPNQQDRGTHMNISGAGMLKYAPNKANAVKLVEFLLTKEAQNHIVNNTFEYPMIAGVSPNDLVPGKDMNFKQDTKTKVKSYGDKQADALEVMLAAGWK
;
A
#
# COMPACT_ATOMS: atom_id res chain seq x y z
N MET A 1 19.51 -54.90 -67.99
CA MET A 1 18.57 -54.53 -66.89
C MET A 1 19.29 -53.58 -65.97
N LYS A 2 19.05 -52.23 -66.07
CA LYS A 2 19.66 -51.19 -65.23
C LYS A 2 18.76 -50.90 -64.03
N LYS A 3 19.23 -51.15 -62.80
CA LYS A 3 18.52 -50.83 -61.56
C LYS A 3 18.73 -49.31 -61.27
N ILE A 4 17.64 -48.57 -61.24
CA ILE A 4 17.63 -47.18 -60.83
C ILE A 4 17.32 -47.16 -59.32
N SER A 5 18.32 -46.77 -58.53
CA SER A 5 18.17 -46.52 -57.08
C SER A 5 17.64 -45.12 -56.89
N VAL A 6 16.39 -44.98 -56.38
CA VAL A 6 15.83 -43.70 -56.00
C VAL A 6 16.27 -43.39 -54.58
N LEU A 7 17.08 -42.34 -54.41
CA LEU A 7 17.54 -41.83 -53.11
C LEU A 7 16.48 -40.84 -52.61
N LEU A 8 15.70 -41.24 -51.59
CA LEU A 8 14.74 -40.33 -50.90
C LEU A 8 15.47 -39.41 -49.96
N LEU A 9 15.60 -38.14 -50.31
CA LEU A 9 16.13 -37.09 -49.43
C LEU A 9 15.03 -36.62 -48.48
N ILE A 10 15.09 -37.04 -47.19
CA ILE A 10 14.21 -36.56 -46.16
C ILE A 10 14.77 -35.20 -45.67
N VAL A 11 14.18 -34.11 -46.14
CA VAL A 11 14.44 -32.76 -45.63
C VAL A 11 13.69 -32.56 -44.36
N SER A 12 14.34 -32.74 -43.20
CA SER A 12 13.79 -32.39 -41.86
C SER A 12 13.74 -30.88 -41.70
N PHE A 13 12.57 -30.27 -41.85
CA PHE A 13 12.32 -28.89 -41.51
C PHE A 13 12.36 -28.77 -39.96
N PHE A 14 13.49 -28.30 -39.41
CA PHE A 14 13.56 -27.78 -38.07
C PHE A 14 12.76 -26.46 -38.01
N ILE A 15 11.50 -26.51 -37.65
CA ILE A 15 10.76 -25.31 -37.26
C ILE A 15 11.31 -24.89 -35.92
N SER A 16 12.33 -24.00 -35.93
CA SER A 16 12.74 -23.26 -34.75
C SER A 16 11.57 -22.36 -34.37
N SER A 17 10.71 -22.83 -33.45
CA SER A 17 9.76 -21.95 -32.79
C SER A 17 10.59 -20.86 -32.08
N LEU A 18 10.59 -19.64 -32.61
CA LEU A 18 11.00 -18.46 -31.89
C LEU A 18 10.13 -18.39 -30.63
N ALA A 19 10.64 -18.92 -29.54
CA ALA A 19 10.00 -18.77 -28.23
C ALA A 19 10.00 -17.26 -27.95
N ILE A 20 8.89 -16.58 -28.19
CA ILE A 20 8.67 -15.21 -27.72
C ILE A 20 8.95 -15.27 -26.22
N ALA A 21 9.98 -14.54 -25.76
CA ALA A 21 10.36 -14.54 -24.36
C ALA A 21 9.14 -14.13 -23.54
N SER A 22 8.66 -15.06 -22.71
CA SER A 22 7.49 -14.80 -21.86
C SER A 22 7.81 -13.68 -20.88
N GLU A 23 6.99 -12.64 -20.82
CA GLU A 23 7.26 -11.47 -20.00
C GLU A 23 6.04 -10.98 -19.25
N VAL A 24 6.27 -10.10 -18.27
CA VAL A 24 5.27 -9.28 -17.59
C VAL A 24 5.82 -7.88 -17.38
N ASN A 25 5.03 -6.87 -17.71
CA ASN A 25 5.41 -5.46 -17.68
C ASN A 25 4.70 -4.75 -16.52
N ILE A 26 5.47 -4.13 -15.62
CA ILE A 26 4.97 -3.49 -14.41
C ILE A 26 5.19 -1.98 -14.47
N PHE A 27 4.15 -1.21 -14.23
CA PHE A 27 4.24 0.21 -13.87
C PHE A 27 4.18 0.32 -12.33
N SER A 28 5.32 0.63 -11.69
CA SER A 28 5.45 0.62 -10.24
C SER A 28 5.66 2.01 -9.64
N ALA A 29 4.73 2.42 -8.77
CA ALA A 29 4.90 3.54 -7.87
C ALA A 29 5.42 3.12 -6.48
N ARG A 30 5.78 1.85 -6.29
CA ARG A 30 6.56 1.37 -5.15
C ARG A 30 8.05 1.56 -5.47
N HIS A 31 8.78 2.13 -4.51
CA HIS A 31 10.19 2.50 -4.71
C HIS A 31 11.09 1.72 -3.74
N TYR A 32 10.93 0.39 -3.72
CA TYR A 32 11.79 -0.49 -2.92
C TYR A 32 12.71 -1.28 -3.84
N ASP A 33 14.02 -1.09 -3.70
CA ASP A 33 15.03 -1.87 -4.42
C ASP A 33 14.89 -3.38 -4.15
N SER A 34 14.36 -3.73 -2.98
CA SER A 34 14.05 -5.10 -2.60
C SER A 34 12.99 -5.76 -3.49
N ASP A 35 12.06 -5.00 -4.07
CA ASP A 35 11.06 -5.54 -4.99
C ASP A 35 11.73 -6.08 -6.28
N ILE A 36 12.80 -5.44 -6.75
CA ILE A 36 13.59 -5.90 -7.92
C ILE A 36 14.20 -7.28 -7.64
N GLN A 37 14.64 -7.55 -6.41
CA GLN A 37 15.15 -8.87 -6.04
C GLN A 37 14.07 -9.95 -6.12
N LEU A 38 12.84 -9.62 -5.72
CA LEU A 38 11.69 -10.53 -5.86
C LEU A 38 11.38 -10.82 -7.33
N TYR A 39 11.41 -9.81 -8.18
CA TYR A 39 11.16 -9.99 -9.61
C TYR A 39 12.24 -10.86 -10.27
N LYS A 40 13.51 -10.70 -9.89
CA LYS A 40 14.58 -11.61 -10.32
C LYS A 40 14.34 -13.05 -9.88
N LYS A 41 13.89 -13.28 -8.64
CA LYS A 41 13.53 -14.63 -8.13
C LYS A 41 12.37 -15.22 -8.91
N PHE A 42 11.35 -14.44 -9.22
CA PHE A 42 10.23 -14.88 -10.06
C PHE A 42 10.71 -15.31 -11.44
N THR A 43 11.54 -14.49 -12.11
CA THR A 43 12.12 -14.82 -13.42
C THR A 43 12.94 -16.10 -13.36
N ALA A 44 13.78 -16.27 -12.34
CA ALA A 44 14.60 -17.49 -12.18
C ALA A 44 13.75 -18.76 -12.01
N LYS A 45 12.58 -18.64 -11.35
CA LYS A 45 11.68 -19.78 -11.11
C LYS A 45 10.77 -20.12 -12.29
N THR A 46 10.41 -19.14 -13.10
CA THR A 46 9.35 -19.29 -14.11
C THR A 46 9.81 -19.11 -15.55
N GLY A 47 11.01 -18.56 -15.76
CA GLY A 47 11.46 -18.10 -17.07
C GLY A 47 10.77 -16.84 -17.59
N ILE A 48 9.77 -16.30 -16.85
CA ILE A 48 9.02 -15.10 -17.22
C ILE A 48 9.82 -13.87 -16.83
N LYS A 49 10.24 -13.06 -17.83
CA LYS A 49 10.97 -11.81 -17.60
C LYS A 49 10.06 -10.76 -16.99
N VAL A 50 10.53 -10.04 -15.97
CA VAL A 50 9.81 -8.90 -15.39
C VAL A 50 10.45 -7.61 -15.83
N ASN A 51 9.71 -6.80 -16.58
CA ASN A 51 10.12 -5.46 -16.98
C ASN A 51 9.43 -4.44 -16.05
N VAL A 52 10.19 -3.46 -15.53
CA VAL A 52 9.67 -2.52 -14.53
C VAL A 52 9.87 -1.09 -15.01
N VAL A 53 8.78 -0.35 -15.09
CA VAL A 53 8.77 1.11 -15.26
C VAL A 53 8.45 1.72 -13.91
N SER A 54 9.45 2.30 -13.25
CA SER A 54 9.29 2.95 -11.94
C SER A 54 9.07 4.45 -12.10
N GLY A 55 8.22 5.03 -11.25
CA GLY A 55 7.96 6.46 -11.30
C GLY A 55 7.03 6.97 -10.20
N LYS A 56 6.84 8.30 -10.17
CA LYS A 56 5.85 8.92 -9.30
C LYS A 56 4.45 8.51 -9.75
N ASP A 57 3.60 8.20 -8.81
CA ASP A 57 2.23 7.69 -9.03
C ASP A 57 1.44 8.47 -10.11
N LYS A 58 1.34 9.79 -9.96
CA LYS A 58 0.62 10.64 -10.92
C LYS A 58 1.23 10.63 -12.32
N VAL A 59 2.56 10.51 -12.42
CA VAL A 59 3.28 10.45 -13.70
C VAL A 59 2.99 9.13 -14.42
N LEU A 60 3.05 8.01 -13.68
CA LEU A 60 2.72 6.70 -14.24
C LEU A 60 1.26 6.62 -14.66
N GLN A 61 0.32 7.11 -13.84
CA GLN A 61 -1.10 7.13 -14.21
C GLN A 61 -1.36 7.97 -15.47
N LYS A 62 -0.70 9.13 -15.60
CA LYS A 62 -0.81 9.97 -16.80
C LYS A 62 -0.28 9.23 -18.02
N ARG A 63 0.93 8.66 -17.94
CA ARG A 63 1.54 7.87 -18.99
C ARG A 63 0.66 6.72 -19.47
N ILE A 64 0.13 5.89 -18.55
CA ILE A 64 -0.77 4.78 -18.87
C ILE A 64 -2.02 5.28 -19.61
N ALA A 65 -2.57 6.44 -19.18
CA ALA A 65 -3.74 7.02 -19.83
C ALA A 65 -3.45 7.56 -21.23
N GLU A 66 -2.27 8.16 -21.45
CA GLU A 66 -1.82 8.69 -22.74
C GLU A 66 -1.47 7.59 -23.74
N GLU A 67 -0.82 6.51 -23.28
CA GLU A 67 -0.51 5.35 -24.11
C GLU A 67 -1.78 4.58 -24.55
N GLY A 68 -2.85 4.62 -23.75
CA GLY A 68 -4.14 4.04 -24.11
C GLY A 68 -4.03 2.55 -24.49
N THR A 69 -4.45 2.19 -25.71
CA THR A 69 -4.39 0.82 -26.26
C THR A 69 -2.97 0.33 -26.53
N ASP A 70 -2.02 1.25 -26.71
CA ASP A 70 -0.62 0.94 -27.00
C ASP A 70 0.20 0.74 -25.72
N CYS A 71 -0.44 0.87 -24.55
CA CYS A 71 0.19 0.65 -23.27
C CYS A 71 0.63 -0.83 -23.13
N VAL A 72 1.92 -1.04 -23.03
CA VAL A 72 2.53 -2.38 -22.88
C VAL A 72 2.44 -2.92 -21.46
N GLY A 73 1.97 -2.12 -20.51
CA GLY A 73 1.90 -2.49 -19.09
C GLY A 73 0.83 -3.55 -18.80
N ASP A 74 1.17 -4.48 -17.93
CA ASP A 74 0.25 -5.51 -17.43
C ASP A 74 -0.29 -5.17 -16.05
N LEU A 75 0.60 -4.73 -15.14
CA LEU A 75 0.24 -4.41 -13.77
C LEU A 75 0.61 -2.96 -13.42
N TYR A 76 -0.29 -2.32 -12.71
CA TYR A 76 -0.01 -1.08 -11.97
C TYR A 76 0.14 -1.41 -10.49
N ILE A 77 1.35 -1.25 -9.95
CA ILE A 77 1.66 -1.54 -8.54
C ILE A 77 1.85 -0.23 -7.78
N THR A 78 1.06 -0.03 -6.72
CA THR A 78 1.13 1.19 -5.93
C THR A 78 0.88 0.92 -4.44
N ALA A 79 1.28 1.88 -3.63
CA ALA A 79 0.98 1.92 -2.20
C ALA A 79 -0.29 2.74 -1.98
N ASP A 80 -1.32 2.14 -1.47
CA ASP A 80 -2.63 2.70 -1.10
C ASP A 80 -3.80 2.23 -1.99
N ALA A 81 -4.80 1.61 -1.35
CA ALA A 81 -6.02 1.14 -2.00
C ALA A 81 -6.84 2.28 -2.61
N GLY A 82 -6.78 3.49 -2.05
CA GLY A 82 -7.45 4.68 -2.59
C GLY A 82 -7.00 4.99 -4.01
N ARG A 83 -5.70 4.83 -4.30
CA ARG A 83 -5.15 5.00 -5.66
C ARG A 83 -5.66 3.94 -6.63
N LEU A 84 -5.65 2.67 -6.19
CA LEU A 84 -6.18 1.57 -7.02
C LEU A 84 -7.67 1.75 -7.31
N GLY A 85 -8.45 2.11 -6.30
CA GLY A 85 -9.88 2.37 -6.45
C GLY A 85 -10.17 3.57 -7.37
N ALA A 86 -9.44 4.67 -7.20
CA ALA A 86 -9.58 5.86 -8.06
C ALA A 86 -9.16 5.56 -9.51
N PHE A 87 -8.11 4.75 -9.71
CA PHE A 87 -7.66 4.35 -11.04
C PHE A 87 -8.64 3.39 -11.72
N GLN A 88 -9.25 2.48 -10.95
CA GLN A 88 -10.38 1.66 -11.40
C GLN A 88 -11.59 2.51 -11.80
N ALA A 89 -11.97 3.51 -11.01
CA ALA A 89 -13.11 4.38 -11.29
C ALA A 89 -12.94 5.18 -12.61
N LYS A 90 -11.69 5.46 -13.00
CA LYS A 90 -11.34 6.07 -14.29
C LYS A 90 -11.38 5.08 -15.49
N GLY A 91 -11.76 3.82 -15.26
CA GLY A 91 -11.79 2.79 -16.29
C GLY A 91 -10.42 2.35 -16.80
N MET A 92 -9.36 2.57 -16.02
CA MET A 92 -7.97 2.25 -16.39
C MET A 92 -7.54 0.84 -16.00
N LEU A 93 -8.39 0.11 -15.27
CA LEU A 93 -8.19 -1.28 -14.89
C LEU A 93 -9.24 -2.18 -15.52
N GLN A 94 -8.88 -3.44 -15.82
CA GLN A 94 -9.79 -4.50 -16.22
C GLN A 94 -9.96 -5.55 -15.12
N LYS A 95 -11.00 -6.39 -15.22
CA LYS A 95 -11.14 -7.57 -14.37
C LYS A 95 -9.93 -8.49 -14.57
N ALA A 96 -9.21 -8.74 -13.50
CA ALA A 96 -7.97 -9.50 -13.55
C ALA A 96 -8.18 -11.01 -13.78
N GLY A 97 -9.34 -11.54 -13.37
CA GLY A 97 -9.56 -12.97 -13.37
C GLY A 97 -8.64 -13.69 -12.36
N TRP A 98 -8.49 -13.10 -11.16
CA TRP A 98 -7.62 -13.66 -10.12
C TRP A 98 -7.87 -15.15 -9.93
N SER A 99 -6.79 -15.93 -9.85
CA SER A 99 -6.85 -17.35 -9.60
C SER A 99 -7.46 -17.68 -8.23
N LYS A 100 -7.81 -18.95 -8.02
CA LYS A 100 -8.25 -19.44 -6.72
C LYS A 100 -7.18 -19.19 -5.65
N ALA A 101 -5.90 -19.39 -5.96
CA ALA A 101 -4.78 -19.18 -5.04
C ALA A 101 -4.73 -17.73 -4.54
N VAL A 102 -4.87 -16.73 -5.42
CA VAL A 102 -4.95 -15.31 -5.02
C VAL A 102 -6.17 -15.03 -4.16
N LYS A 103 -7.34 -15.56 -4.55
CA LYS A 103 -8.59 -15.32 -3.82
C LYS A 103 -8.59 -15.93 -2.42
N ASP A 104 -7.99 -17.09 -2.23
CA ASP A 104 -7.88 -17.75 -0.94
C ASP A 104 -6.83 -17.09 -0.03
N SER A 105 -5.75 -16.57 -0.63
CA SER A 105 -4.65 -15.93 0.12
C SER A 105 -4.98 -14.52 0.61
N VAL A 106 -5.78 -13.75 -0.15
CA VAL A 106 -6.07 -12.35 0.15
C VAL A 106 -7.50 -12.20 0.67
N PRO A 107 -7.71 -11.73 1.92
CA PRO A 107 -9.05 -11.49 2.45
C PRO A 107 -9.86 -10.54 1.56
N TYR A 108 -11.17 -10.76 1.47
CA TYR A 108 -12.07 -10.07 0.56
C TYR A 108 -12.07 -8.53 0.71
N ASN A 109 -11.87 -8.02 1.92
CA ASN A 109 -11.81 -6.57 2.17
C ASN A 109 -10.53 -5.91 1.62
N PHE A 110 -9.49 -6.69 1.26
CA PHE A 110 -8.21 -6.22 0.70
C PHE A 110 -8.05 -6.50 -0.80
N ARG A 111 -9.11 -6.89 -1.50
CA ARG A 111 -9.10 -7.13 -2.94
C ARG A 111 -10.40 -6.73 -3.62
N SER A 112 -10.35 -6.67 -4.95
CA SER A 112 -11.50 -6.55 -5.86
C SER A 112 -11.28 -7.45 -7.08
N ASP A 113 -12.20 -7.45 -8.02
CA ASP A 113 -11.99 -8.14 -9.30
C ASP A 113 -10.88 -7.50 -10.15
N TYR A 114 -10.52 -6.25 -9.89
CA TYR A 114 -9.63 -5.42 -10.71
C TYR A 114 -8.23 -5.31 -10.11
N TRP A 115 -8.09 -5.41 -8.80
CA TRP A 115 -6.84 -5.28 -8.06
C TRP A 115 -6.84 -6.13 -6.80
N THR A 116 -5.64 -6.41 -6.27
CA THR A 116 -5.45 -7.16 -5.04
C THR A 116 -4.33 -6.58 -4.21
N GLY A 117 -4.43 -6.74 -2.88
CA GLY A 117 -3.36 -6.39 -1.97
C GLY A 117 -2.19 -7.37 -2.06
N ILE A 118 -0.97 -6.86 -1.87
CA ILE A 118 0.27 -7.65 -1.77
C ILE A 118 0.98 -7.48 -0.43
N ALA A 119 0.68 -6.42 0.31
CA ALA A 119 1.14 -6.20 1.69
C ALA A 119 0.16 -5.28 2.40
N LYS A 120 0.17 -5.27 3.75
CA LYS A 120 -0.72 -4.44 4.58
C LYS A 120 0.08 -3.47 5.44
N ARG A 121 -0.58 -2.40 5.90
CA ARG A 121 -0.10 -1.51 6.94
C ARG A 121 -1.25 -0.92 7.73
N ALA A 122 -0.99 -0.56 8.98
CA ALA A 122 -1.89 0.22 9.78
C ALA A 122 -1.45 1.69 9.79
N ARG A 123 -2.40 2.62 9.89
CA ARG A 123 -2.16 4.03 10.16
C ARG A 123 -2.55 4.28 11.60
N ILE A 124 -1.58 4.54 12.47
CA ILE A 124 -1.75 4.55 13.92
C ILE A 124 -1.35 5.89 14.53
N ILE A 125 -1.57 6.03 15.83
CA ILE A 125 -1.11 7.16 16.63
C ILE A 125 0.25 6.81 17.23
N TYR A 126 1.17 7.77 17.25
CA TYR A 126 2.41 7.74 18.01
C TYR A 126 2.37 8.84 19.05
N TYR A 127 2.79 8.57 20.26
CA TYR A 127 2.72 9.56 21.34
C TYR A 127 4.00 9.60 22.18
N SER A 128 4.23 10.72 22.86
CA SER A 128 5.27 10.86 23.87
C SER A 128 4.79 10.36 25.21
N PRO A 129 5.41 9.32 25.81
CA PRO A 129 5.01 8.83 27.13
C PRO A 129 5.29 9.84 28.25
N GLU A 130 6.16 10.84 28.01
CA GLU A 130 6.46 11.91 28.97
C GLU A 130 5.36 12.97 29.05
N ARG A 131 4.55 13.13 27.97
CA ARG A 131 3.57 14.21 27.85
C ARG A 131 2.13 13.75 27.66
N VAL A 132 1.93 12.44 27.42
CA VAL A 132 0.61 11.83 27.26
C VAL A 132 0.53 10.61 28.16
N SER A 133 -0.39 10.62 29.10
CA SER A 133 -0.65 9.49 29.99
C SER A 133 -1.46 8.38 29.29
N ALA A 134 -1.35 7.15 29.76
CA ALA A 134 -2.17 6.03 29.28
C ALA A 134 -3.69 6.30 29.44
N ASN A 135 -4.08 7.03 30.49
CA ASN A 135 -5.48 7.41 30.72
C ASN A 135 -6.03 8.35 29.65
N GLU A 136 -5.21 9.29 29.11
CA GLU A 136 -5.63 10.17 28.02
C GLU A 136 -5.93 9.40 26.71
N LEU A 137 -5.32 8.22 26.55
CA LEU A 137 -5.49 7.37 25.37
C LEU A 137 -6.54 6.25 25.58
N ASN A 138 -7.05 6.07 26.77
CA ASN A 138 -8.05 5.04 27.02
C ASN A 138 -9.27 5.24 26.13
N GLY A 139 -9.64 4.20 25.36
CA GLY A 139 -10.75 4.26 24.40
C GLY A 139 -10.52 5.17 23.20
N MET A 140 -9.29 5.66 22.98
CA MET A 140 -8.97 6.60 21.89
C MET A 140 -9.31 6.03 20.50
N THR A 141 -10.00 6.85 19.72
CA THR A 141 -10.39 6.58 18.34
C THR A 141 -9.80 7.63 17.39
N TYR A 142 -9.94 7.43 16.09
CA TYR A 142 -9.61 8.50 15.12
C TYR A 142 -10.55 9.69 15.28
N GLU A 143 -11.81 9.43 15.63
CA GLU A 143 -12.81 10.45 15.95
C GLU A 143 -12.35 11.30 17.14
N GLY A 144 -11.74 10.68 18.14
CA GLY A 144 -11.19 11.34 19.32
C GLY A 144 -10.03 12.30 19.05
N LEU A 145 -9.42 12.28 17.84
CA LEU A 145 -8.45 13.31 17.43
C LEU A 145 -9.07 14.72 17.36
N ALA A 146 -10.40 14.82 17.28
CA ALA A 146 -11.15 16.07 17.30
C ALA A 146 -11.35 16.66 18.72
N ASP A 147 -11.05 15.90 19.77
CA ASP A 147 -11.19 16.36 21.14
C ASP A 147 -10.26 17.56 21.40
N SER A 148 -10.78 18.60 22.06
CA SER A 148 -10.07 19.84 22.38
C SER A 148 -8.85 19.65 23.29
N LYS A 149 -8.76 18.54 24.02
CA LYS A 149 -7.56 18.17 24.79
C LYS A 149 -6.29 18.05 23.94
N TRP A 150 -6.45 17.85 22.63
CA TRP A 150 -5.34 17.77 21.66
C TRP A 150 -4.97 19.12 21.04
N LYS A 151 -5.57 20.24 21.47
CA LYS A 151 -5.28 21.57 20.92
C LYS A 151 -3.79 21.92 21.06
N GLY A 152 -3.13 22.17 19.91
CA GLY A 152 -1.69 22.46 19.86
C GLY A 152 -0.79 21.25 20.12
N ARG A 153 -1.35 20.01 20.16
CA ARG A 153 -0.62 18.81 20.56
C ARG A 153 -0.53 17.74 19.45
N LEU A 154 -1.20 17.95 18.31
CA LEU A 154 -1.29 16.99 17.20
C LEU A 154 -0.44 17.40 16.01
N VAL A 155 0.31 16.46 15.43
CA VAL A 155 0.92 16.61 14.10
C VAL A 155 0.48 15.50 13.15
N ILE A 156 0.22 15.90 11.92
CA ILE A 156 -0.23 15.01 10.86
C ILE A 156 0.22 15.57 9.51
N ARG A 157 0.24 14.75 8.45
CA ARG A 157 0.66 15.17 7.11
C ARG A 157 -0.35 16.08 6.42
N LYS A 158 0.10 16.67 5.29
CA LYS A 158 -0.73 17.51 4.42
C LYS A 158 -1.95 16.78 3.86
N SER A 159 -2.99 17.54 3.50
CA SER A 159 -4.23 17.04 2.86
C SER A 159 -3.99 16.32 1.52
N ASN A 160 -2.99 16.74 0.76
CA ASN A 160 -2.64 16.11 -0.52
C ASN A 160 -1.94 14.75 -0.38
N ASN A 161 -1.69 14.29 0.85
CA ASN A 161 -1.11 12.98 1.10
C ASN A 161 -2.19 11.90 1.02
N ILE A 162 -1.95 10.88 0.18
CA ILE A 162 -2.90 9.80 -0.05
C ILE A 162 -3.27 9.01 1.22
N TYR A 163 -2.34 8.83 2.18
CA TYR A 163 -2.63 8.07 3.41
C TYR A 163 -3.61 8.82 4.31
N ASN A 164 -3.54 10.16 4.35
CA ASN A 164 -4.53 10.98 5.03
C ASN A 164 -5.87 10.93 4.29
N GLN A 165 -5.85 11.05 2.96
CA GLN A 165 -7.08 10.96 2.16
C GLN A 165 -7.78 9.61 2.39
N SER A 166 -7.05 8.50 2.43
CA SER A 166 -7.62 7.17 2.69
C SER A 166 -8.16 7.04 4.11
N LEU A 167 -7.48 7.60 5.12
CA LEU A 167 -8.01 7.63 6.49
C LEU A 167 -9.30 8.46 6.55
N VAL A 168 -9.29 9.67 5.99
CA VAL A 168 -10.48 10.53 5.99
C VAL A 168 -11.60 9.91 5.15
N ALA A 169 -11.29 9.25 4.03
CA ALA A 169 -12.26 8.50 3.24
C ALA A 169 -12.92 7.36 4.04
N SER A 170 -12.16 6.69 4.92
CA SER A 170 -12.73 5.70 5.83
C SER A 170 -13.69 6.33 6.84
N LEU A 171 -13.38 7.52 7.34
CA LEU A 171 -14.27 8.28 8.24
C LEU A 171 -15.54 8.73 7.50
N VAL A 172 -15.41 9.26 6.27
CA VAL A 172 -16.57 9.59 5.44
C VAL A 172 -17.47 8.37 5.21
N LYS A 173 -16.87 7.20 4.96
CA LYS A 173 -17.61 5.95 4.77
C LYS A 173 -18.37 5.51 6.02
N ASN A 174 -17.77 5.64 7.20
CA ASN A 174 -18.34 5.15 8.45
C ASN A 174 -19.30 6.18 9.13
N ASN A 175 -18.94 7.47 9.05
CA ASN A 175 -19.60 8.53 9.83
C ASN A 175 -20.41 9.51 8.96
N GLY A 176 -20.27 9.42 7.63
CA GLY A 176 -20.85 10.37 6.68
C GLY A 176 -20.01 11.64 6.49
N LYS A 177 -20.25 12.35 5.37
CA LYS A 177 -19.46 13.54 4.95
C LYS A 177 -19.61 14.70 5.96
N LYS A 178 -20.84 14.97 6.45
CA LYS A 178 -21.12 16.08 7.37
C LYS A 178 -20.37 15.94 8.69
N ALA A 179 -20.45 14.77 9.33
CA ALA A 179 -19.75 14.51 10.59
C ALA A 179 -18.23 14.54 10.41
N THR A 180 -17.73 14.00 9.30
CA THR A 180 -16.29 14.03 8.97
C THR A 180 -15.80 15.45 8.70
N ALA A 181 -16.63 16.34 8.14
CA ALA A 181 -16.27 17.75 7.95
C ALA A 181 -16.10 18.48 9.27
N ALA A 182 -17.02 18.26 10.23
CA ALA A 182 -16.88 18.80 11.58
C ALA A 182 -15.62 18.28 12.29
N TRP A 183 -15.36 16.96 12.17
CA TRP A 183 -14.16 16.33 12.68
C TRP A 183 -12.88 16.94 12.06
N ALA A 184 -12.81 17.10 10.74
CA ALA A 184 -11.63 17.66 10.07
C ALA A 184 -11.33 19.07 10.52
N LYS A 185 -12.38 19.91 10.72
CA LYS A 185 -12.23 21.27 11.25
C LYS A 185 -11.64 21.28 12.66
N ALA A 186 -12.13 20.40 13.55
CA ALA A 186 -11.60 20.27 14.90
C ALA A 186 -10.15 19.75 14.89
N VAL A 187 -9.83 18.74 14.08
CA VAL A 187 -8.46 18.23 13.92
C VAL A 187 -7.50 19.32 13.44
N VAL A 188 -7.91 20.16 12.48
CA VAL A 188 -7.08 21.31 12.04
C VAL A 188 -6.84 22.27 13.19
N GLY A 189 -7.85 22.55 14.01
CA GLY A 189 -7.73 23.38 15.23
C GLY A 189 -6.81 22.79 16.31
N ASN A 190 -6.61 21.47 16.28
CA ASN A 190 -5.76 20.73 17.22
C ASN A 190 -4.30 20.60 16.74
N MET A 191 -3.98 20.97 15.51
CA MET A 191 -2.63 20.84 14.98
C MET A 191 -1.66 21.79 15.69
N ALA A 192 -0.53 21.26 16.15
CA ALA A 192 0.56 22.03 16.76
C ALA A 192 1.25 22.97 15.75
N ARG A 193 1.19 22.64 14.47
CA ARG A 193 1.79 23.39 13.38
C ARG A 193 1.12 23.13 12.03
N THR A 194 1.38 23.99 11.07
CA THR A 194 1.02 23.71 9.68
C THR A 194 1.66 22.38 9.23
N PRO A 195 0.86 21.46 8.61
CA PRO A 195 1.36 20.17 8.16
C PRO A 195 2.57 20.28 7.23
N LYS A 196 3.65 19.56 7.54
CA LYS A 196 4.88 19.49 6.73
C LYS A 196 5.54 18.12 6.84
N GLY A 197 6.32 17.74 5.86
CA GLY A 197 7.12 16.50 5.87
C GLY A 197 6.30 15.21 5.65
N ASN A 198 7.00 14.09 5.78
CA ASN A 198 6.42 12.74 5.66
C ASN A 198 6.07 12.15 7.04
N ASP A 199 5.65 10.87 7.12
CA ASP A 199 5.29 10.24 8.39
C ASP A 199 6.45 10.20 9.39
N ARG A 200 7.70 10.01 8.94
CA ARG A 200 8.88 10.10 9.83
C ARG A 200 9.02 11.48 10.45
N ALA A 201 8.76 12.54 9.67
CA ALA A 201 8.81 13.91 10.17
C ALA A 201 7.73 14.18 11.24
N GLN A 202 6.61 13.48 11.23
CA GLN A 202 5.61 13.56 12.30
C GLN A 202 6.11 12.86 13.58
N ILE A 203 6.69 11.66 13.44
CA ILE A 203 7.31 10.92 14.57
C ILE A 203 8.45 11.73 15.19
N LEU A 204 9.32 12.32 14.35
CA LEU A 204 10.42 13.20 14.81
C LEU A 204 9.91 14.42 15.58
N ALA A 205 8.80 15.03 15.13
CA ALA A 205 8.20 16.19 15.81
C ALA A 205 7.73 15.83 17.23
N VAL A 206 7.13 14.66 17.42
CA VAL A 206 6.74 14.16 18.75
C VAL A 206 7.99 13.87 19.60
N ALA A 207 9.00 13.20 19.04
CA ALA A 207 10.23 12.90 19.77
C ALA A 207 11.00 14.17 20.20
N ALA A 208 10.87 15.26 19.44
CA ALA A 208 11.49 16.55 19.72
C ALA A 208 10.66 17.48 20.62
N GLY A 209 9.43 17.10 21.01
CA GLY A 209 8.55 17.92 21.85
C GLY A 209 7.76 19.00 21.08
N GLU A 210 7.77 18.97 19.73
CA GLU A 210 6.99 19.91 18.90
C GLU A 210 5.47 19.60 18.96
N ALA A 211 5.12 18.36 19.29
CA ALA A 211 3.75 17.89 19.50
C ALA A 211 3.77 16.66 20.43
N ASP A 212 2.61 16.29 20.96
CA ASP A 212 2.50 15.16 21.87
C ASP A 212 2.05 13.89 21.20
N ILE A 213 1.25 14.02 20.12
CA ILE A 213 0.76 12.89 19.30
C ILE A 213 0.98 13.14 17.81
N ALA A 214 1.20 12.05 17.07
CA ALA A 214 1.32 12.04 15.61
C ALA A 214 0.51 10.92 15.00
N VAL A 215 0.00 11.11 13.77
CA VAL A 215 -0.62 10.03 12.98
C VAL A 215 0.34 9.62 11.86
N ALA A 216 0.76 8.36 11.86
CA ALA A 216 1.70 7.82 10.88
C ALA A 216 1.47 6.33 10.61
N ASN A 217 1.98 5.83 9.47
CA ASN A 217 1.91 4.41 9.14
C ASN A 217 2.98 3.62 9.92
N THR A 218 2.65 2.38 10.27
CA THR A 218 3.47 1.49 11.11
C THR A 218 4.88 1.25 10.59
N TYR A 219 5.04 1.02 9.29
CA TYR A 219 6.34 0.69 8.69
C TYR A 219 7.37 1.83 8.75
N TYR A 220 6.94 3.09 8.88
CA TYR A 220 7.89 4.22 9.02
C TYR A 220 8.64 4.19 10.35
N HIS A 221 7.94 3.85 11.43
CA HIS A 221 8.56 3.71 12.75
C HIS A 221 9.55 2.54 12.78
N ALA A 222 9.16 1.39 12.23
CA ALA A 222 10.05 0.23 12.09
C ALA A 222 11.29 0.57 11.25
N LEU A 223 11.12 1.31 10.14
CA LEU A 223 12.23 1.77 9.31
C LEU A 223 13.19 2.70 10.08
N MET A 224 12.68 3.55 10.98
CA MET A 224 13.51 4.39 11.83
C MET A 224 14.24 3.53 12.88
N LEU A 225 13.53 2.62 13.57
CA LEU A 225 14.12 1.71 14.55
C LEU A 225 15.22 0.81 13.98
N SER A 226 15.12 0.44 12.71
CA SER A 226 16.13 -0.40 12.02
C SER A 226 17.49 0.28 11.83
N GLY A 227 17.61 1.57 12.10
CA GLY A 227 18.83 2.36 11.86
C GLY A 227 19.10 2.71 10.39
N LYS A 228 18.33 2.17 9.42
CA LYS A 228 18.49 2.45 7.98
C LYS A 228 18.31 3.92 7.61
N LYS A 229 17.82 4.75 8.53
CA LYS A 229 17.64 6.21 8.36
C LYS A 229 18.56 7.06 9.24
N GLY A 230 19.60 6.46 9.78
CA GLY A 230 20.59 7.10 10.64
C GLY A 230 20.27 7.01 12.14
N VAL A 231 21.30 7.15 12.94
CA VAL A 231 21.25 6.98 14.41
C VAL A 231 20.32 7.98 15.08
N GLU A 232 20.23 9.21 14.57
CA GLU A 232 19.34 10.24 15.11
C GLU A 232 17.87 9.87 15.00
N GLN A 233 17.45 9.35 13.80
CA GLN A 233 16.08 8.90 13.63
C GLN A 233 15.78 7.64 14.43
N GLN A 234 16.77 6.75 14.59
CA GLN A 234 16.63 5.58 15.44
C GLN A 234 16.43 5.97 16.90
N ALA A 235 17.22 6.91 17.42
CA ALA A 235 17.09 7.42 18.78
C ALA A 235 15.74 8.12 19.00
N ALA A 236 15.28 8.92 18.03
CA ALA A 236 13.98 9.58 18.08
C ALA A 236 12.82 8.56 18.09
N ALA A 237 12.89 7.51 17.28
CA ALA A 237 11.86 6.46 17.24
C ALA A 237 11.70 5.75 18.60
N LYS A 238 12.77 5.58 19.35
CA LYS A 238 12.75 4.97 20.70
C LYS A 238 12.06 5.84 21.76
N LYS A 239 11.89 7.15 21.50
CA LYS A 239 11.22 8.10 22.42
C LYS A 239 9.71 8.12 22.27
N VAL A 240 9.14 7.49 21.27
CA VAL A 240 7.70 7.50 21.00
C VAL A 240 7.11 6.10 21.10
N ILE A 241 5.88 6.04 21.57
CA ILE A 241 5.16 4.77 21.73
C ILE A 241 4.04 4.68 20.67
N PRO A 242 3.89 3.54 19.97
CA PRO A 242 2.79 3.29 19.07
C PRO A 242 1.50 3.00 19.85
N PHE A 243 0.38 3.56 19.38
CA PHE A 243 -0.95 3.30 19.91
C PHE A 243 -1.91 2.97 18.76
N PHE A 244 -2.66 1.88 18.89
CA PHE A 244 -3.64 1.42 17.91
C PHE A 244 -5.03 1.94 18.28
N PRO A 245 -5.61 2.91 17.54
CA PRO A 245 -6.92 3.46 17.86
C PRO A 245 -8.08 2.54 17.47
N ASN A 246 -9.28 2.84 17.94
CA ASN A 246 -10.54 2.14 17.64
C ASN A 246 -10.58 0.66 18.07
N GLN A 247 -9.84 0.28 19.11
CA GLN A 247 -9.76 -1.12 19.53
C GLN A 247 -11.08 -1.63 20.15
N GLN A 248 -11.88 -0.74 20.71
CA GLN A 248 -13.18 -1.08 21.32
C GLN A 248 -14.34 -1.03 20.32
N ASP A 249 -14.12 -0.52 19.11
CA ASP A 249 -15.17 -0.43 18.07
C ASP A 249 -14.77 -1.16 16.77
N ARG A 250 -14.61 -0.47 15.62
CA ARG A 250 -14.36 -1.09 14.31
C ARG A 250 -12.93 -1.62 14.11
N GLY A 251 -11.99 -1.21 14.94
CA GLY A 251 -10.58 -1.56 14.79
C GLY A 251 -9.76 -0.49 14.06
N THR A 252 -8.46 -0.68 14.08
CA THR A 252 -7.49 0.24 13.47
C THR A 252 -7.57 0.24 11.95
N HIS A 253 -7.51 1.43 11.35
CA HIS A 253 -7.49 1.63 9.89
C HIS A 253 -6.34 0.87 9.23
N MET A 254 -6.70 -0.03 8.33
CA MET A 254 -5.78 -0.82 7.52
C MET A 254 -5.76 -0.32 6.08
N ASN A 255 -4.60 -0.39 5.45
CA ASN A 255 -4.45 -0.11 4.03
C ASN A 255 -3.46 -1.09 3.39
N ILE A 256 -3.32 -1.06 2.07
CA ILE A 256 -2.53 -2.04 1.32
C ILE A 256 -1.51 -1.36 0.39
N SER A 257 -0.43 -2.07 0.11
CA SER A 257 0.24 -2.03 -1.19
C SER A 257 -0.41 -3.08 -2.07
N GLY A 258 -0.68 -2.76 -3.32
CA GLY A 258 -1.45 -3.67 -4.18
C GLY A 258 -1.11 -3.54 -5.65
N ALA A 259 -1.58 -4.52 -6.43
CA ALA A 259 -1.42 -4.63 -7.87
C ALA A 259 -2.78 -4.60 -8.57
N GLY A 260 -2.95 -3.72 -9.54
CA GLY A 260 -4.13 -3.63 -10.40
C GLY A 260 -3.81 -4.10 -11.81
N MET A 261 -4.73 -4.87 -12.42
CA MET A 261 -4.61 -5.31 -13.81
C MET A 261 -4.92 -4.16 -14.75
N LEU A 262 -3.95 -3.73 -15.56
CA LEU A 262 -4.15 -2.64 -16.50
C LEU A 262 -5.17 -3.01 -17.59
N LYS A 263 -5.90 -2.00 -18.10
CA LYS A 263 -7.04 -2.19 -18.99
C LYS A 263 -6.69 -2.97 -20.26
N TYR A 264 -5.52 -2.74 -20.80
CA TYR A 264 -5.06 -3.34 -22.06
C TYR A 264 -3.89 -4.32 -21.86
N ALA A 265 -3.72 -4.87 -20.64
CA ALA A 265 -2.64 -5.79 -20.28
C ALA A 265 -2.44 -6.90 -21.32
N PRO A 266 -1.31 -6.92 -22.06
CA PRO A 266 -1.05 -7.92 -23.09
C PRO A 266 -0.69 -9.30 -22.51
N ASN A 267 -0.01 -9.33 -21.34
CA ASN A 267 0.50 -10.54 -20.71
C ASN A 267 -0.29 -10.91 -19.44
N LYS A 268 -1.61 -10.81 -19.49
CA LYS A 268 -2.50 -10.97 -18.32
C LYS A 268 -2.26 -12.26 -17.53
N ALA A 269 -2.05 -13.40 -18.21
CA ALA A 269 -1.78 -14.68 -17.54
C ALA A 269 -0.46 -14.65 -16.73
N ASN A 270 0.60 -14.05 -17.29
CA ASN A 270 1.88 -13.89 -16.61
C ASN A 270 1.77 -12.91 -15.43
N ALA A 271 0.95 -11.87 -15.58
CA ALA A 271 0.66 -10.92 -14.51
C ALA A 271 -0.02 -11.60 -13.30
N VAL A 272 -0.97 -12.50 -13.54
CA VAL A 272 -1.59 -13.31 -12.47
C VAL A 272 -0.56 -14.20 -11.80
N LYS A 273 0.31 -14.91 -12.57
CA LYS A 273 1.39 -15.74 -12.01
C LYS A 273 2.36 -14.93 -11.13
N LEU A 274 2.69 -13.70 -11.55
CA LEU A 274 3.54 -12.84 -10.73
C LEU A 274 2.85 -12.46 -9.41
N VAL A 275 1.57 -12.14 -9.43
CA VAL A 275 0.81 -11.85 -8.20
C VAL A 275 0.73 -13.09 -7.30
N GLU A 276 0.51 -14.29 -7.85
CA GLU A 276 0.57 -15.55 -7.10
C GLU A 276 1.94 -15.72 -6.41
N PHE A 277 3.02 -15.47 -7.14
CA PHE A 277 4.37 -15.54 -6.57
C PHE A 277 4.56 -14.53 -5.43
N LEU A 278 4.11 -13.27 -5.60
CA LEU A 278 4.21 -12.24 -4.56
C LEU A 278 3.42 -12.60 -3.28
N LEU A 279 2.44 -13.50 -3.38
CA LEU A 279 1.65 -14.03 -2.26
C LEU A 279 2.18 -15.37 -1.72
N THR A 280 3.32 -15.89 -2.20
CA THR A 280 3.98 -17.04 -1.59
C THR A 280 4.60 -16.67 -0.25
N LYS A 281 4.78 -17.65 0.66
CA LYS A 281 5.48 -17.43 1.94
C LYS A 281 6.88 -16.85 1.74
N GLU A 282 7.62 -17.32 0.72
CA GLU A 282 8.96 -16.80 0.40
C GLU A 282 8.93 -15.30 0.07
N ALA A 283 8.05 -14.90 -0.85
CA ALA A 283 7.94 -13.51 -1.26
C ALA A 283 7.42 -12.62 -0.11
N GLN A 284 6.47 -13.11 0.67
CA GLN A 284 5.94 -12.39 1.82
C GLN A 284 6.98 -12.19 2.93
N ASN A 285 7.80 -13.22 3.25
CA ASN A 285 8.93 -13.06 4.17
C ASN A 285 9.94 -12.02 3.65
N HIS A 286 10.22 -12.01 2.35
CA HIS A 286 11.07 -10.98 1.77
C HIS A 286 10.46 -9.57 1.92
N ILE A 287 9.17 -9.40 1.62
CA ILE A 287 8.46 -8.12 1.74
C ILE A 287 8.53 -7.62 3.19
N VAL A 288 8.07 -8.39 4.17
CA VAL A 288 8.00 -7.94 5.57
C VAL A 288 9.36 -7.55 6.14
N ASN A 289 10.43 -8.24 5.75
CA ASN A 289 11.79 -7.97 6.25
C ASN A 289 12.49 -6.79 5.57
N ASN A 290 12.05 -6.40 4.36
CA ASN A 290 12.68 -5.31 3.63
C ASN A 290 11.86 -4.02 3.62
N THR A 291 10.52 -4.12 3.67
CA THR A 291 9.63 -2.95 3.62
C THR A 291 8.99 -2.61 4.97
N PHE A 292 9.07 -3.52 5.95
CA PHE A 292 8.40 -3.40 7.25
C PHE A 292 6.86 -3.29 7.14
N GLU A 293 6.27 -3.69 6.03
CA GLU A 293 4.81 -3.83 5.92
C GLU A 293 4.37 -5.15 6.57
N TYR A 294 3.10 -5.26 6.96
CA TYR A 294 2.54 -6.54 7.41
C TYR A 294 2.33 -7.49 6.24
N PRO A 295 2.46 -8.80 6.46
CA PRO A 295 2.16 -9.78 5.43
C PRO A 295 0.69 -9.73 5.02
N MET A 296 0.43 -10.00 3.74
CA MET A 296 -0.94 -10.13 3.24
C MET A 296 -1.57 -11.48 3.60
N ILE A 297 -0.76 -12.53 3.60
CA ILE A 297 -1.19 -13.91 3.82
C ILE A 297 -1.04 -14.35 5.27
N ALA A 298 -1.75 -15.41 5.64
CA ALA A 298 -1.56 -16.09 6.92
C ALA A 298 -0.25 -16.91 6.94
N GLY A 299 0.27 -17.19 8.15
CA GLY A 299 1.44 -18.05 8.35
C GLY A 299 2.78 -17.40 7.98
N VAL A 300 2.83 -16.07 7.86
CA VAL A 300 4.04 -15.26 7.80
C VAL A 300 3.95 -14.22 8.91
N SER A 301 4.98 -14.11 9.74
CA SER A 301 5.04 -13.11 10.82
C SER A 301 5.54 -11.76 10.28
N PRO A 302 5.05 -10.64 10.80
CA PRO A 302 5.66 -9.33 10.57
C PRO A 302 7.11 -9.30 11.07
N ASN A 303 7.87 -8.31 10.59
CA ASN A 303 9.20 -8.05 11.13
C ASN A 303 9.11 -7.58 12.60
N ASP A 304 10.07 -7.98 13.44
CA ASP A 304 10.09 -7.70 14.89
C ASP A 304 10.08 -6.22 15.26
N LEU A 305 10.52 -5.35 14.39
CA LEU A 305 10.53 -3.90 14.61
C LEU A 305 9.19 -3.23 14.33
N VAL A 306 8.22 -3.96 13.74
CA VAL A 306 6.94 -3.35 13.36
C VAL A 306 6.02 -3.27 14.57
N PRO A 307 5.42 -2.10 14.89
CA PRO A 307 4.39 -2.01 15.92
C PRO A 307 3.27 -3.03 15.67
N GLY A 308 2.85 -3.75 16.71
CA GLY A 308 1.83 -4.79 16.57
C GLY A 308 2.31 -6.03 15.81
N LYS A 309 3.59 -6.38 15.91
CA LYS A 309 4.19 -7.57 15.26
C LYS A 309 3.45 -8.87 15.55
N ASP A 310 2.85 -8.98 16.71
CA ASP A 310 2.08 -10.16 17.11
C ASP A 310 0.66 -10.18 16.52
N MET A 311 0.30 -9.13 15.75
CA MET A 311 -1.03 -8.94 15.13
C MET A 311 -2.21 -9.01 16.12
N ASN A 312 -1.97 -8.78 17.41
CA ASN A 312 -2.97 -8.87 18.48
C ASN A 312 -3.88 -7.64 18.56
N PHE A 313 -3.74 -6.67 17.68
CA PHE A 313 -4.65 -5.53 17.59
C PHE A 313 -5.82 -5.80 16.65
N LYS A 314 -6.97 -5.24 16.98
CA LYS A 314 -8.17 -5.33 16.14
C LYS A 314 -7.99 -4.49 14.88
N GLN A 315 -8.01 -5.15 13.72
CA GLN A 315 -7.95 -4.51 12.41
C GLN A 315 -9.37 -4.15 11.95
N ASP A 316 -9.54 -2.99 11.32
CA ASP A 316 -10.82 -2.67 10.66
C ASP A 316 -10.98 -3.55 9.41
N THR A 317 -11.71 -4.65 9.58
CA THR A 317 -12.10 -5.56 8.50
C THR A 317 -13.51 -5.28 7.98
N LYS A 318 -14.25 -4.38 8.63
CA LYS A 318 -15.63 -3.99 8.23
C LYS A 318 -15.60 -2.95 7.11
N THR A 319 -14.66 -2.00 7.15
CA THR A 319 -14.49 -1.00 6.11
C THR A 319 -13.68 -1.60 4.97
N LYS A 320 -14.36 -1.93 3.86
CA LYS A 320 -13.65 -2.41 2.66
C LYS A 320 -12.72 -1.33 2.15
N VAL A 321 -11.43 -1.64 1.94
CA VAL A 321 -10.42 -0.66 1.48
C VAL A 321 -10.75 -0.08 0.09
N LYS A 322 -11.60 -0.74 -0.71
CA LYS A 322 -12.15 -0.20 -1.96
C LYS A 322 -12.86 1.14 -1.73
N SER A 323 -13.56 1.29 -0.61
CA SER A 323 -14.29 2.51 -0.30
C SER A 323 -13.38 3.74 -0.15
N TYR A 324 -12.07 3.57 0.06
CA TYR A 324 -11.14 4.69 0.13
C TYR A 324 -11.00 5.39 -1.22
N GLY A 325 -11.01 4.64 -2.33
CA GLY A 325 -11.08 5.20 -3.67
C GLY A 325 -12.43 5.85 -3.96
N ASP A 326 -13.53 5.16 -3.61
CA ASP A 326 -14.90 5.64 -3.83
C ASP A 326 -15.18 6.97 -3.08
N LYS A 327 -14.53 7.18 -1.91
CA LYS A 327 -14.72 8.34 -1.03
C LYS A 327 -13.55 9.33 -1.04
N GLN A 328 -12.56 9.16 -1.94
CA GLN A 328 -11.36 9.99 -1.96
C GLN A 328 -11.66 11.46 -2.28
N ALA A 329 -12.57 11.73 -3.23
CA ALA A 329 -12.96 13.08 -3.58
C ALA A 329 -13.66 13.78 -2.41
N ASP A 330 -14.64 13.12 -1.77
CA ASP A 330 -15.31 13.61 -0.57
C ASP A 330 -14.31 13.91 0.56
N ALA A 331 -13.33 13.01 0.77
CA ALA A 331 -12.30 13.17 1.79
C ALA A 331 -11.41 14.40 1.54
N LEU A 332 -10.97 14.58 0.30
CA LEU A 332 -10.15 15.73 -0.07
C LEU A 332 -10.93 17.04 0.08
N GLU A 333 -12.18 17.09 -0.37
CA GLU A 333 -13.06 18.26 -0.24
C GLU A 333 -13.24 18.64 1.24
N VAL A 334 -13.57 17.67 2.09
CA VAL A 334 -13.72 17.85 3.55
C VAL A 334 -12.44 18.42 4.18
N MET A 335 -11.29 17.87 3.82
CA MET A 335 -10.00 18.34 4.34
C MET A 335 -9.70 19.78 3.92
N LEU A 336 -9.89 20.10 2.63
CA LEU A 336 -9.64 21.44 2.09
C LEU A 336 -10.59 22.48 2.69
N ALA A 337 -11.89 22.17 2.80
CA ALA A 337 -12.90 23.03 3.43
C ALA A 337 -12.59 23.30 4.92
N ALA A 338 -11.96 22.35 5.60
CA ALA A 338 -11.48 22.53 6.98
C ALA A 338 -10.21 23.40 7.10
N GLY A 339 -9.58 23.78 6.00
CA GLY A 339 -8.30 24.51 5.98
C GLY A 339 -7.07 23.61 6.21
N TRP A 340 -7.21 22.30 6.01
CA TRP A 340 -6.10 21.35 6.13
C TRP A 340 -5.16 21.50 4.93
N LYS A 341 -4.01 22.10 5.16
CA LYS A 341 -3.00 22.41 4.12
C LYS A 341 -2.16 21.20 3.73
#